data_0eceb642b89609a33d47c7d364c7bafd
#
_entry.id   0eceb642b89609a33d47c7d364c7bafd
#
_cell.length_a   1.000
_cell.length_b   1.000
_cell.length_c   1.000
_cell.angle_alpha   90.00
_cell.angle_beta   90.00
_cell.angle_gamma   90.00
#
_symmetry.space_group_name_H-M   'P 1'
#
loop_
_entity.id
_entity.type
_entity.pdbx_description
1 polymer ?
#
loop_
_entity_poly.entity_id
_entity_poly.type
_entity_poly.pdbx_seq_one_letter_code
_entity_poly.pdbx_strand_id
1 'polypeptide(L)'
;IRREFPGVRFEAATFETGATFALGEVEVRTFSVPHDAADPVGFLLATPAGNIGFLTDLGHATKLILERVRPAHLLVLEANYDVKLLQEDTRRPWSTKQRIASRHGHLSNHAASEVATAVMHDGLRRIYLGHLSRDCNTPELARQTVGAALDGIGARHVVLENTSQDVPCPTVSL
;
A
#
# COMPACT_ATOMS: atom_id res chain seq x y z
N ILE A 1 20.89 2.63 5.05
CA ILE A 1 21.09 3.29 3.72
C ILE A 1 22.56 3.61 3.49
N ARG A 2 23.24 4.40 4.36
CA ARG A 2 24.68 4.74 4.17
C ARG A 2 25.62 3.53 4.09
N ARG A 3 25.29 2.41 4.76
CA ARG A 3 26.09 1.16 4.70
C ARG A 3 25.89 0.39 3.41
N GLU A 4 24.68 0.47 2.81
CA GLU A 4 24.31 -0.27 1.60
C GLU A 4 24.72 0.46 0.31
N PHE A 5 24.88 1.78 0.38
CA PHE A 5 25.27 2.63 -0.74
C PHE A 5 26.51 3.46 -0.40
N PRO A 6 27.69 2.80 -0.22
CA PRO A 6 28.93 3.51 0.06
C PRO A 6 29.32 4.37 -1.15
N GLY A 7 29.57 5.65 -0.92
CA GLY A 7 29.93 6.61 -1.98
C GLY A 7 28.78 7.45 -2.53
N VAL A 8 27.53 7.12 -2.23
CA VAL A 8 26.41 8.00 -2.57
C VAL A 8 26.31 9.12 -1.53
N ARG A 9 26.45 10.37 -2.00
CA ARG A 9 26.16 11.57 -1.18
C ARG A 9 24.67 11.87 -1.29
N PHE A 10 24.00 11.90 -0.16
CA PHE A 10 22.61 12.35 -0.05
C PHE A 10 22.44 13.22 1.19
N GLU A 11 21.58 14.22 1.07
CA GLU A 11 21.10 14.98 2.20
C GLU A 11 19.90 14.24 2.80
N ALA A 12 19.90 14.05 4.11
CA ALA A 12 18.79 13.46 4.82
C ALA A 12 18.05 14.56 5.57
N ALA A 13 16.78 14.71 5.28
CA ALA A 13 15.85 15.53 6.05
C ALA A 13 14.93 14.61 6.86
N THR A 14 14.69 14.96 8.11
CA THR A 14 13.72 14.27 8.96
C THR A 14 12.39 15.01 8.92
N PHE A 15 11.30 14.30 9.07
CA PHE A 15 9.97 14.87 9.24
C PHE A 15 9.26 14.14 10.41
N GLU A 16 8.25 14.79 10.96
CA GLU A 16 7.37 14.18 11.96
C GLU A 16 6.12 13.64 11.26
N THR A 17 5.55 12.56 11.78
CA THR A 17 4.31 11.98 11.28
C THR A 17 3.18 13.01 11.32
N GLY A 18 2.47 13.15 10.22
CA GLY A 18 1.44 14.17 10.01
C GLY A 18 1.96 15.46 9.39
N ALA A 19 3.27 15.58 9.15
CA ALA A 19 3.84 16.74 8.47
C ALA A 19 3.44 16.80 6.99
N THR A 20 3.42 18.03 6.48
CA THR A 20 3.33 18.33 5.05
C THR A 20 4.59 19.11 4.66
N PHE A 21 5.26 18.67 3.60
CA PHE A 21 6.47 19.32 3.09
C PHE A 21 6.56 19.21 1.56
N ALA A 22 7.39 20.02 0.94
CA ALA A 22 7.58 20.03 -0.50
C ALA A 22 8.91 19.38 -0.91
N LEU A 23 8.87 18.59 -1.99
CA LEU A 23 10.03 18.07 -2.72
C LEU A 23 9.92 18.54 -4.18
N GLY A 24 10.53 19.66 -4.50
CA GLY A 24 10.31 20.32 -5.78
C GLY A 24 8.85 20.71 -5.96
N GLU A 25 8.22 20.22 -7.02
CA GLU A 25 6.80 20.47 -7.32
C GLU A 25 5.84 19.49 -6.60
N VAL A 26 6.36 18.50 -5.88
CA VAL A 26 5.56 17.49 -5.18
C VAL A 26 5.33 17.93 -3.75
N GLU A 27 4.06 18.07 -3.36
CA GLU A 27 3.69 18.20 -1.95
C GLU A 27 3.50 16.82 -1.34
N VAL A 28 4.25 16.51 -0.30
CA VAL A 28 4.19 15.25 0.45
C VAL A 28 3.41 15.46 1.73
N ARG A 29 2.31 14.74 1.89
CA ARG A 29 1.50 14.70 3.12
C ARG A 29 1.68 13.34 3.77
N THR A 30 2.15 13.32 5.02
CA THR A 30 2.33 12.09 5.79
C THR A 30 1.19 11.89 6.78
N PHE A 31 0.90 10.65 7.13
CA PHE A 31 -0.08 10.31 8.16
C PHE A 31 0.27 8.96 8.81
N SER A 32 -0.06 8.81 10.09
CA SER A 32 0.19 7.56 10.81
C SER A 32 -0.67 6.42 10.29
N VAL A 33 -0.07 5.22 10.22
CA VAL A 33 -0.75 3.96 9.92
C VAL A 33 -0.52 2.96 11.07
N PRO A 34 -1.46 2.05 11.37
CA PRO A 34 -1.28 1.07 12.43
C PRO A 34 -0.37 -0.08 11.95
N HIS A 35 0.87 -0.06 12.40
CA HIS A 35 1.87 -1.11 12.17
C HIS A 35 2.78 -1.27 13.39
N ASP A 36 3.44 -2.40 13.52
CA ASP A 36 4.34 -2.70 14.63
C ASP A 36 5.77 -2.17 14.40
N ALA A 37 5.86 -0.91 14.01
CA ALA A 37 7.09 -0.16 13.81
C ALA A 37 7.16 1.07 14.73
N ALA A 38 8.33 1.71 14.81
CA ALA A 38 8.53 2.85 15.71
C ALA A 38 7.67 4.07 15.32
N ASP A 39 7.57 4.39 14.04
CA ASP A 39 6.76 5.50 13.51
C ASP A 39 6.32 5.18 12.07
N PRO A 40 5.31 4.31 11.90
CA PRO A 40 4.85 3.89 10.58
C PRO A 40 3.98 4.95 9.93
N VAL A 41 4.26 5.26 8.66
CA VAL A 41 3.60 6.33 7.91
C VAL A 41 3.09 5.88 6.54
N GLY A 42 1.92 6.36 6.19
CA GLY A 42 1.43 6.41 4.82
C GLY A 42 1.67 7.78 4.20
N PHE A 43 1.56 7.86 2.87
CA PHE A 43 1.85 9.09 2.12
C PHE A 43 0.73 9.40 1.13
N LEU A 44 0.46 10.69 0.96
CA LEU A 44 -0.20 11.24 -0.21
C LEU A 44 0.75 12.24 -0.87
N LEU A 45 1.15 11.96 -2.10
CA LEU A 45 1.98 12.83 -2.92
C LEU A 45 1.05 13.61 -3.84
N ALA A 46 0.99 14.92 -3.67
CA ALA A 46 0.19 15.80 -4.52
C ALA A 46 1.08 16.45 -5.57
N THR A 47 0.70 16.32 -6.84
CA THR A 47 1.41 16.92 -7.98
C THR A 47 0.42 17.68 -8.87
N PRO A 48 0.89 18.57 -9.76
CA PRO A 48 0.02 19.22 -10.74
C PRO A 48 -0.72 18.25 -11.66
N ALA A 49 -0.17 17.06 -11.92
CA ALA A 49 -0.76 16.05 -12.79
C ALA A 49 -1.76 15.13 -12.07
N GLY A 50 -1.67 15.02 -10.75
CA GLY A 50 -2.55 14.17 -9.95
C GLY A 50 -1.90 13.74 -8.63
N ASN A 51 -2.63 12.99 -7.84
CA ASN A 51 -2.20 12.56 -6.51
C ASN A 51 -1.86 11.07 -6.50
N ILE A 52 -0.80 10.70 -5.79
CA ILE A 52 -0.37 9.32 -5.59
C ILE A 52 -0.48 8.99 -4.10
N GLY A 53 -1.26 7.98 -3.75
CA GLY A 53 -1.36 7.43 -2.39
C GLY A 53 -0.44 6.24 -2.19
N PHE A 54 0.19 6.13 -1.02
CA PHE A 54 0.95 4.96 -0.59
C PHE A 54 0.42 4.45 0.74
N LEU A 55 -0.06 3.21 0.72
CA LEU A 55 -0.53 2.47 1.90
C LEU A 55 0.11 1.09 1.91
N THR A 56 1.25 0.99 2.57
CA THR A 56 1.95 -0.27 2.86
C THR A 56 2.26 -0.34 4.35
N ASP A 57 2.52 -1.53 4.85
CA ASP A 57 2.83 -1.76 6.26
C ASP A 57 1.73 -1.24 7.18
N LEU A 58 0.53 -1.83 7.04
CA LEU A 58 -0.60 -1.53 7.93
C LEU A 58 -1.49 -2.75 8.12
N GLY A 59 -1.92 -2.99 9.36
CA GLY A 59 -2.81 -4.12 9.68
C GLY A 59 -4.29 -3.83 9.44
N HIS A 60 -4.69 -2.55 9.41
CA HIS A 60 -6.06 -2.13 9.03
C HIS A 60 -6.09 -0.65 8.64
N ALA A 61 -7.02 -0.27 7.79
CA ALA A 61 -7.26 1.11 7.43
C ALA A 61 -8.38 1.72 8.29
N THR A 62 -8.08 2.76 9.06
CA THR A 62 -9.07 3.55 9.79
C THR A 62 -9.81 4.50 8.84
N LYS A 63 -10.96 5.03 9.27
CA LYS A 63 -11.68 6.06 8.49
C LYS A 63 -10.79 7.25 8.12
N LEU A 64 -9.93 7.69 9.05
CA LEU A 64 -9.00 8.79 8.79
C LEU A 64 -8.01 8.44 7.68
N ILE A 65 -7.45 7.23 7.69
CA ILE A 65 -6.54 6.76 6.63
C ILE A 65 -7.24 6.75 5.27
N LEU A 66 -8.47 6.20 5.21
CA LEU A 66 -9.26 6.19 3.99
C LEU A 66 -9.51 7.61 3.45
N GLU A 67 -9.85 8.57 4.32
CA GLU A 67 -10.02 9.97 3.94
C GLU A 67 -8.73 10.62 3.44
N ARG A 68 -7.57 10.27 4.05
CA ARG A 68 -6.25 10.80 3.64
C ARG A 68 -5.85 10.37 2.24
N VAL A 69 -6.15 9.13 1.86
CA VAL A 69 -5.78 8.59 0.53
C VAL A 69 -6.89 8.68 -0.50
N ARG A 70 -8.12 8.98 -0.10
CA ARG A 70 -9.25 9.15 -1.04
C ARG A 70 -8.96 10.10 -2.22
N PRO A 71 -8.21 11.21 -2.09
CA PRO A 71 -7.88 12.07 -3.21
C PRO A 71 -6.90 11.48 -4.24
N ALA A 72 -6.43 10.24 -4.05
CA ALA A 72 -5.43 9.62 -4.94
C ALA A 72 -6.02 9.29 -6.33
N HIS A 73 -5.27 9.61 -7.37
CA HIS A 73 -5.55 9.17 -8.75
C HIS A 73 -4.86 7.84 -9.06
N LEU A 74 -3.74 7.58 -8.37
CA LEU A 74 -3.02 6.32 -8.34
C LEU A 74 -2.81 5.92 -6.88
N LEU A 75 -3.11 4.68 -6.53
CA LEU A 75 -2.91 4.14 -5.18
C LEU A 75 -1.97 2.94 -5.22
N VAL A 76 -0.88 3.00 -4.46
CA VAL A 76 -0.06 1.83 -4.12
C VAL A 76 -0.62 1.28 -2.81
N LEU A 77 -1.19 0.08 -2.87
CA LEU A 77 -1.93 -0.54 -1.77
C LEU A 77 -1.31 -1.88 -1.39
N GLU A 78 -1.08 -2.07 -0.13
CA GLU A 78 -0.68 -3.37 0.38
C GLU A 78 -1.74 -4.44 0.12
N ALA A 79 -1.29 -5.62 -0.33
CA ALA A 79 -2.06 -6.86 -0.35
C ALA A 79 -1.11 -7.98 0.07
N ASN A 80 -0.78 -8.03 1.37
CA ASN A 80 0.38 -8.80 1.83
C ASN A 80 0.13 -10.30 1.76
N TYR A 81 -1.01 -10.79 2.26
CA TYR A 81 -1.20 -12.21 2.38
C TYR A 81 -2.62 -12.67 1.99
N ASP A 82 -2.69 -13.88 1.48
CA ASP A 82 -3.92 -14.67 1.44
C ASP A 82 -4.13 -15.38 2.78
N VAL A 83 -5.34 -15.31 3.33
CA VAL A 83 -5.66 -15.84 4.66
C VAL A 83 -5.41 -17.35 4.74
N LYS A 84 -5.80 -18.08 3.70
CA LYS A 84 -5.64 -19.54 3.65
C LYS A 84 -4.16 -19.91 3.58
N LEU A 85 -3.40 -19.29 2.67
CA LEU A 85 -1.96 -19.54 2.54
C LEU A 85 -1.20 -19.20 3.82
N LEU A 86 -1.56 -18.12 4.52
CA LEU A 86 -0.95 -17.79 5.80
C LEU A 86 -1.28 -18.84 6.87
N GLN A 87 -2.51 -19.34 6.92
CA GLN A 87 -2.92 -20.36 7.88
C GLN A 87 -2.22 -21.71 7.62
N GLU A 88 -2.11 -22.11 6.35
CA GLU A 88 -1.50 -23.38 5.92
C GLU A 88 0.04 -23.34 5.91
N ASP A 89 0.67 -22.18 6.01
CA ASP A 89 2.13 -22.08 6.05
C ASP A 89 2.71 -22.81 7.27
N THR A 90 3.53 -23.84 7.01
CA THR A 90 4.16 -24.66 8.06
C THR A 90 5.50 -24.11 8.55
N ARG A 91 6.07 -23.11 7.88
CA ARG A 91 7.39 -22.55 8.18
C ARG A 91 7.36 -21.50 9.30
N ARG A 92 6.23 -20.78 9.43
CA ARG A 92 6.10 -19.71 10.42
C ARG A 92 5.46 -20.22 11.70
N PRO A 93 6.03 -19.90 12.89
CA PRO A 93 5.38 -20.13 14.18
C PRO A 93 4.01 -19.45 14.24
N TRP A 94 3.10 -20.00 15.01
CA TRP A 94 1.75 -19.44 15.19
C TRP A 94 1.76 -17.97 15.65
N SER A 95 2.66 -17.62 16.57
CA SER A 95 2.82 -16.24 17.03
C SER A 95 3.15 -15.26 15.90
N THR A 96 3.98 -15.66 14.94
CA THR A 96 4.30 -14.85 13.77
C THR A 96 3.08 -14.68 12.86
N LYS A 97 2.29 -15.73 12.65
CA LYS A 97 1.04 -15.65 11.87
C LYS A 97 0.03 -14.72 12.54
N GLN A 98 -0.13 -14.82 13.86
CA GLN A 98 -1.00 -13.92 14.62
C GLN A 98 -0.54 -12.45 14.51
N ARG A 99 0.77 -12.20 14.59
CA ARG A 99 1.33 -10.86 14.40
C ARG A 99 1.02 -10.33 13.00
N ILE A 100 1.27 -11.11 11.94
CA ILE A 100 0.97 -10.73 10.56
C ILE A 100 -0.51 -10.37 10.39
N ALA A 101 -1.42 -11.20 10.93
CA ALA A 101 -2.86 -11.01 10.81
C ALA A 101 -3.46 -10.02 11.83
N SER A 102 -2.62 -9.39 12.66
CA SER A 102 -3.10 -8.46 13.70
C SER A 102 -3.44 -7.08 13.11
N ARG A 103 -4.12 -6.25 13.92
CA ARG A 103 -4.41 -4.84 13.57
C ARG A 103 -3.16 -3.97 13.37
N HIS A 104 -1.99 -4.44 13.81
CA HIS A 104 -0.69 -3.79 13.63
C HIS A 104 0.25 -4.62 12.76
N GLY A 105 -0.27 -5.64 12.07
CA GLY A 105 0.48 -6.44 11.10
C GLY A 105 0.33 -5.89 9.69
N HIS A 106 -0.28 -6.70 8.81
CA HIS A 106 -0.41 -6.41 7.38
C HIS A 106 -1.84 -6.60 6.88
N LEU A 107 -2.18 -6.00 5.74
CA LEU A 107 -3.46 -6.23 5.08
C LEU A 107 -3.49 -7.59 4.38
N SER A 108 -4.54 -8.36 4.62
CA SER A 108 -4.87 -9.48 3.76
C SER A 108 -5.40 -9.00 2.40
N ASN A 109 -5.46 -9.90 1.40
CA ASN A 109 -6.10 -9.59 0.12
C ASN A 109 -7.55 -9.09 0.29
N HIS A 110 -8.29 -9.66 1.24
CA HIS A 110 -9.66 -9.24 1.55
C HIS A 110 -9.68 -7.82 2.15
N ALA A 111 -8.84 -7.53 3.16
CA ALA A 111 -8.76 -6.19 3.74
C ALA A 111 -8.31 -5.15 2.71
N ALA A 112 -7.39 -5.51 1.79
CA ALA A 112 -7.02 -4.66 0.67
C ALA A 112 -8.21 -4.36 -0.25
N SER A 113 -9.08 -5.36 -0.51
CA SER A 113 -10.30 -5.15 -1.32
C SER A 113 -11.30 -4.19 -0.63
N GLU A 114 -11.43 -4.27 0.69
CA GLU A 114 -12.24 -3.33 1.47
C GLU A 114 -11.71 -1.89 1.38
N VAL A 115 -10.39 -1.72 1.48
CA VAL A 115 -9.76 -0.40 1.32
C VAL A 115 -9.98 0.12 -0.10
N ALA A 116 -9.72 -0.69 -1.13
CA ALA A 116 -9.87 -0.30 -2.53
C ALA A 116 -11.31 0.18 -2.83
N THR A 117 -12.31 -0.55 -2.33
CA THR A 117 -13.72 -0.17 -2.52
C THR A 117 -14.11 1.07 -1.72
N ALA A 118 -13.59 1.23 -0.50
CA ALA A 118 -13.91 2.37 0.38
C ALA A 118 -13.33 3.70 -0.11
N VAL A 119 -12.21 3.68 -0.83
CA VAL A 119 -11.58 4.89 -1.38
C VAL A 119 -12.01 5.20 -2.82
N MET A 120 -12.89 4.36 -3.40
CA MET A 120 -13.30 4.49 -4.79
C MET A 120 -13.95 5.83 -5.08
N HIS A 121 -13.55 6.44 -6.20
CA HIS A 121 -14.15 7.64 -6.79
C HIS A 121 -13.76 7.74 -8.28
N ASP A 122 -14.45 8.56 -9.04
CA ASP A 122 -14.26 8.68 -10.49
C ASP A 122 -12.83 9.10 -10.93
N GLY A 123 -12.10 9.76 -10.05
CA GLY A 123 -10.72 10.20 -10.30
C GLY A 123 -9.66 9.12 -10.06
N LEU A 124 -9.96 8.04 -9.32
CA LEU A 124 -9.02 6.95 -9.10
C LEU A 124 -8.89 6.11 -10.38
N ARG A 125 -7.73 6.15 -11.00
CA ARG A 125 -7.47 5.53 -12.31
C ARG A 125 -6.73 4.21 -12.21
N ARG A 126 -5.87 4.06 -11.18
CA ARG A 126 -4.98 2.91 -11.08
C ARG A 126 -4.73 2.51 -9.62
N ILE A 127 -4.72 1.20 -9.39
CA ILE A 127 -4.28 0.62 -8.11
C ILE A 127 -3.16 -0.36 -8.42
N TYR A 128 -2.02 -0.16 -7.75
CA TYR A 128 -0.92 -1.12 -7.69
C TYR A 128 -1.01 -1.90 -6.39
N LEU A 129 -1.22 -3.21 -6.49
CA LEU A 129 -1.11 -4.10 -5.34
C LEU A 129 0.35 -4.41 -5.09
N GLY A 130 0.83 -4.06 -3.92
CA GLY A 130 2.22 -4.20 -3.54
C GLY A 130 2.42 -4.86 -2.19
N HIS A 131 3.68 -4.98 -1.79
CA HIS A 131 4.08 -5.58 -0.50
C HIS A 131 3.57 -7.01 -0.31
N LEU A 132 3.49 -7.78 -1.42
CA LEU A 132 3.01 -9.15 -1.41
C LEU A 132 4.03 -10.07 -0.73
N SER A 133 3.55 -10.93 0.17
CA SER A 133 4.37 -11.99 0.77
C SER A 133 4.73 -13.04 -0.29
N ARG A 134 6.02 -13.35 -0.42
CA ARG A 134 6.50 -14.40 -1.34
C ARG A 134 6.00 -15.80 -0.97
N ASP A 135 5.65 -16.01 0.28
CA ASP A 135 5.31 -17.33 0.81
C ASP A 135 3.82 -17.51 1.09
N CYS A 136 3.15 -16.42 1.45
CA CYS A 136 1.75 -16.46 1.90
C CYS A 136 0.82 -15.70 0.96
N ASN A 137 1.25 -15.41 -0.28
CA ASN A 137 0.43 -14.80 -1.32
C ASN A 137 0.90 -15.19 -2.71
N THR A 138 0.06 -14.89 -3.71
CA THR A 138 0.46 -14.84 -5.11
C THR A 138 -0.13 -13.59 -5.77
N PRO A 139 0.52 -13.05 -6.82
CA PRO A 139 -0.01 -11.92 -7.56
C PRO A 139 -1.43 -12.18 -8.10
N GLU A 140 -1.72 -13.42 -8.51
CA GLU A 140 -3.01 -13.84 -9.05
C GLU A 140 -4.11 -13.78 -8.00
N LEU A 141 -3.87 -14.31 -6.77
CA LEU A 141 -4.82 -14.30 -5.68
C LEU A 141 -5.14 -12.88 -5.22
N ALA A 142 -4.11 -12.05 -5.06
CA ALA A 142 -4.29 -10.64 -4.69
C ALA A 142 -5.14 -9.90 -5.73
N ARG A 143 -4.79 -10.03 -7.01
CA ARG A 143 -5.50 -9.39 -8.12
C ARG A 143 -6.93 -9.92 -8.28
N GLN A 144 -7.14 -11.24 -8.14
CA GLN A 144 -8.47 -11.84 -8.21
C GLN A 144 -9.38 -11.32 -7.11
N THR A 145 -8.88 -11.28 -5.86
CA THR A 145 -9.68 -10.85 -4.70
C THR A 145 -10.07 -9.38 -4.81
N VAL A 146 -9.11 -8.50 -5.08
CA VAL A 146 -9.38 -7.06 -5.18
C VAL A 146 -10.17 -6.74 -6.45
N GLY A 147 -9.87 -7.39 -7.58
CA GLY A 147 -10.58 -7.22 -8.84
C GLY A 147 -12.05 -7.60 -8.75
N ALA A 148 -12.37 -8.74 -8.11
CA ALA A 148 -13.75 -9.15 -7.90
C ALA A 148 -14.56 -8.13 -7.07
N ALA A 149 -13.93 -7.52 -6.05
CA ALA A 149 -14.58 -6.49 -5.24
C ALA A 149 -14.83 -5.20 -6.05
N LEU A 150 -13.86 -4.77 -6.87
CA LEU A 150 -14.00 -3.62 -7.76
C LEU A 150 -15.08 -3.85 -8.82
N ASP A 151 -15.14 -5.05 -9.43
CA ASP A 151 -16.19 -5.44 -10.37
C ASP A 151 -17.57 -5.41 -9.72
N GLY A 152 -17.67 -5.87 -8.47
CA GLY A 152 -18.91 -5.89 -7.68
C GLY A 152 -19.51 -4.50 -7.45
N ILE A 153 -18.70 -3.45 -7.44
CA ILE A 153 -19.16 -2.04 -7.34
C ILE A 153 -19.16 -1.31 -8.70
N GLY A 154 -18.89 -2.01 -9.81
CA GLY A 154 -18.86 -1.44 -11.15
C GLY A 154 -17.64 -0.57 -11.47
N ALA A 155 -16.57 -0.63 -10.69
CA ALA A 155 -15.36 0.20 -10.83
C ALA A 155 -14.41 -0.30 -11.95
N ARG A 156 -14.96 -0.63 -13.12
CA ARG A 156 -14.21 -1.18 -14.27
C ARG A 156 -13.25 -0.21 -14.94
N HIS A 157 -13.34 1.08 -14.62
CA HIS A 157 -12.45 2.12 -15.14
C HIS A 157 -11.07 2.10 -14.46
N VAL A 158 -10.93 1.39 -13.34
CA VAL A 158 -9.68 1.33 -12.58
C VAL A 158 -8.79 0.22 -13.12
N VAL A 159 -7.57 0.57 -13.49
CA VAL A 159 -6.55 -0.40 -13.87
C VAL A 159 -5.95 -0.99 -12.60
N LEU A 160 -6.06 -2.31 -12.45
CA LEU A 160 -5.52 -3.05 -11.31
C LEU A 160 -4.29 -3.86 -11.74
N GLU A 161 -3.15 -3.57 -11.13
CA GLU A 161 -1.87 -4.22 -11.42
C GLU A 161 -1.16 -4.66 -10.14
N ASN A 162 -0.22 -5.59 -10.26
CA ASN A 162 0.65 -5.97 -9.16
C ASN A 162 2.03 -5.34 -9.34
N THR A 163 2.68 -4.96 -8.23
CA THR A 163 4.11 -4.67 -8.22
C THR A 163 4.91 -5.95 -8.11
N SER A 164 6.17 -5.91 -8.54
CA SER A 164 7.14 -6.98 -8.36
C SER A 164 8.27 -6.50 -7.45
N GLN A 165 8.85 -7.43 -6.68
CA GLN A 165 10.05 -7.16 -5.89
C GLN A 165 11.32 -7.15 -6.75
N ASP A 166 11.26 -7.79 -7.93
CA ASP A 166 12.43 -8.08 -8.75
C ASP A 166 12.46 -7.26 -10.06
N VAL A 167 11.29 -6.75 -10.50
CA VAL A 167 11.16 -6.01 -11.76
C VAL A 167 10.36 -4.72 -11.54
N PRO A 168 10.86 -3.55 -11.97
CA PRO A 168 10.09 -2.30 -11.87
C PRO A 168 8.84 -2.34 -12.75
N CYS A 169 7.78 -1.70 -12.28
CA CYS A 169 6.59 -1.50 -13.09
C CYS A 169 6.89 -0.55 -14.28
N PRO A 170 6.17 -0.68 -15.39
CA PRO A 170 6.25 0.30 -16.49
C PRO A 170 5.95 1.71 -15.99
N THR A 171 6.60 2.70 -16.60
CA THR A 171 6.29 4.11 -16.34
C THR A 171 4.86 4.43 -16.76
N VAL A 172 4.14 5.16 -15.92
CA VAL A 172 2.78 5.63 -16.19
C VAL A 172 2.71 7.14 -16.04
N SER A 173 1.83 7.77 -16.82
CA SER A 173 1.46 9.17 -16.64
C SER A 173 0.13 9.27 -15.89
N LEU A 174 0.02 10.27 -15.01
CA LEU A 174 -1.21 10.59 -14.27
C LEU A 174 -2.14 11.46 -15.12
#